data_9123fe8491ace1085d27285f81c1bbec
#
_entry.id   9123fe8491ace1085d27285f81c1bbec
#
_cell.length_a   1.000
_cell.length_b   1.000
_cell.length_c   1.000
_cell.angle_alpha   90.00
_cell.angle_beta   90.00
_cell.angle_gamma   90.00
#
_symmetry.space_group_name_H-M   'P 1'
#
loop_
_entity.id
_entity.type
_entity.pdbx_description
1 polymer ?
#
loop_
_entity_poly.entity_id
_entity_poly.type
_entity_poly.pdbx_seq_one_letter_code
_entity_poly.pdbx_strand_id
1 'polypeptide(L)'
;MLDNQSRITLWQTEPAALLYAQMLQGCLREYAGLEVPFTRGKPRAGDAVLTVDTALPQNRYTLSIMPECITLKAGSDEALCNGVQTLCQYIEQHGAVLPALEIEDWPDLANRGYYQDCSRGRVPKLDYLKQVADILCRYKINQWQLYIEHTYLFRDLSEAWREDTPLTAQEIMELDDYCAVRHIELVPSLSTFGHMYRILSTKTCCDLCELPDSEKIPFSYTYAGNHHTLNVSNPDALGFVKGLIDEYRPLFRSSKFNICDDETFDLGKGRSKALAEEQSERSLYLSHVKALCEYLVAQGVTPQFWGDIMWRFPESCAELPKETICLNWGYLPHQRENEIRDIAASGITQYACPGVCGWNRWMPLMYNSYLNIRTMCHHAHKYNAIGLLNTDWGDYGHVNDPRLTIPGVLYGAAFGWNAEPVEFDELNEAVSRLYYGDTTGQFAGLMAKLQDYEVFDWRNTVNWIECDEKTRAEILSEVDFTKIDDANRAVEQAKADILAAAANLPAGKKQIVQVLCQTADIIVLWNRIGAWLNAGCPHGPEADAMAAALEHWLQRYRAQWRQVSKESSLSVLTNLICRYADLLRGRAYGTVEAPAGR
;
A
#
# COMPACT_ATOMS: atom_id res chain seq x y z
N MET A 1 -18.81 23.77 -26.47
CA MET A 1 -17.39 24.19 -26.33
C MET A 1 -17.33 25.12 -25.13
N LEU A 2 -16.51 24.80 -24.13
CA LEU A 2 -16.29 25.70 -22.99
C LEU A 2 -15.41 26.88 -23.42
N ASP A 3 -15.74 28.06 -22.94
CA ASP A 3 -15.02 29.31 -23.17
C ASP A 3 -15.01 30.20 -21.92
N ASN A 4 -14.51 31.41 -22.01
CA ASN A 4 -14.46 32.35 -20.90
C ASN A 4 -15.83 32.93 -20.48
N GLN A 5 -16.91 32.62 -21.19
CA GLN A 5 -18.29 32.97 -20.83
C GLN A 5 -19.01 31.83 -20.10
N SER A 6 -18.43 30.63 -20.14
CA SER A 6 -18.94 29.44 -19.45
C SER A 6 -18.83 29.58 -17.94
N ARG A 7 -19.68 28.85 -17.21
CA ARG A 7 -19.67 28.80 -15.74
C ARG A 7 -19.78 27.36 -15.27
N ILE A 8 -19.24 27.05 -14.12
CA ILE A 8 -19.53 25.82 -13.40
C ILE A 8 -20.74 26.10 -12.53
N THR A 9 -21.88 25.50 -12.85
CA THR A 9 -23.16 25.73 -12.18
C THR A 9 -23.49 24.56 -11.25
N LEU A 10 -23.55 24.84 -9.93
CA LEU A 10 -24.01 23.91 -8.90
C LEU A 10 -25.53 24.02 -8.77
N TRP A 11 -26.25 22.97 -9.18
CA TRP A 11 -27.70 22.93 -9.16
C TRP A 11 -28.23 21.74 -8.38
N GLN A 12 -28.98 21.98 -7.32
CA GLN A 12 -29.51 20.93 -6.43
C GLN A 12 -28.39 20.02 -5.86
N THR A 13 -27.32 20.64 -5.39
CA THR A 13 -26.17 19.95 -4.81
C THR A 13 -26.00 20.29 -3.33
N GLU A 14 -25.32 19.41 -2.60
CA GLU A 14 -24.87 19.65 -1.23
C GLU A 14 -23.72 20.67 -1.18
N PRO A 15 -23.41 21.24 0.00
CA PRO A 15 -22.29 22.19 0.15
C PRO A 15 -20.92 21.62 -0.29
N ALA A 16 -20.69 20.33 -0.10
CA ALA A 16 -19.45 19.64 -0.50
C ALA A 16 -19.16 19.72 -1.99
N ALA A 17 -20.17 19.86 -2.85
CA ALA A 17 -20.02 20.00 -4.30
C ALA A 17 -19.17 21.22 -4.72
N LEU A 18 -18.95 22.18 -3.82
CA LEU A 18 -18.01 23.28 -4.09
C LEU A 18 -16.58 22.77 -4.31
N LEU A 19 -16.15 21.77 -3.56
CA LEU A 19 -14.82 21.15 -3.75
C LEU A 19 -14.71 20.51 -5.14
N TYR A 20 -15.76 19.83 -5.62
CA TYR A 20 -15.75 19.20 -6.95
C TYR A 20 -15.74 20.24 -8.07
N ALA A 21 -16.45 21.35 -7.88
CA ALA A 21 -16.38 22.49 -8.80
C ALA A 21 -14.97 23.11 -8.82
N GLN A 22 -14.29 23.20 -7.68
CA GLN A 22 -12.89 23.64 -7.59
C GLN A 22 -11.94 22.68 -8.29
N MET A 23 -12.12 21.36 -8.14
CA MET A 23 -11.36 20.33 -8.87
C MET A 23 -11.54 20.50 -10.38
N LEU A 24 -12.78 20.66 -10.85
CA LEU A 24 -13.08 20.88 -12.26
C LEU A 24 -12.48 22.21 -12.77
N GLN A 25 -12.56 23.29 -12.00
CA GLN A 25 -11.94 24.57 -12.36
C GLN A 25 -10.44 24.45 -12.48
N GLY A 26 -9.79 23.76 -11.51
CA GLY A 26 -8.35 23.51 -11.56
C GLY A 26 -7.95 22.74 -12.83
N CYS A 27 -8.70 21.71 -13.18
CA CYS A 27 -8.52 20.93 -14.39
C CYS A 27 -8.69 21.78 -15.67
N LEU A 28 -9.74 22.60 -15.75
CA LEU A 28 -9.96 23.51 -16.89
C LEU A 28 -8.83 24.54 -17.05
N ARG A 29 -8.32 25.06 -15.93
CA ARG A 29 -7.17 25.98 -15.94
C ARG A 29 -5.92 25.30 -16.46
N GLU A 30 -5.61 24.12 -15.95
CA GLU A 30 -4.37 23.40 -16.25
C GLU A 30 -4.36 22.87 -17.69
N TYR A 31 -5.43 22.20 -18.13
CA TYR A 31 -5.43 21.47 -19.41
C TYR A 31 -6.15 22.20 -20.56
N ALA A 32 -7.06 23.13 -20.26
CA ALA A 32 -7.79 23.89 -21.25
C ALA A 32 -7.40 25.39 -21.29
N GLY A 33 -6.64 25.88 -20.32
CA GLY A 33 -6.27 27.30 -20.21
C GLY A 33 -7.46 28.23 -19.92
N LEU A 34 -8.53 27.71 -19.32
CA LEU A 34 -9.78 28.44 -19.07
C LEU A 34 -9.97 28.76 -17.58
N GLU A 35 -10.24 30.03 -17.25
CA GLU A 35 -10.67 30.49 -15.94
C GLU A 35 -12.20 30.59 -15.91
N VAL A 36 -12.86 29.53 -15.42
CA VAL A 36 -14.33 29.41 -15.43
C VAL A 36 -14.88 29.69 -14.04
N PRO A 37 -15.77 30.70 -13.83
CA PRO A 37 -16.32 31.02 -12.54
C PRO A 37 -17.37 30.03 -12.08
N PHE A 38 -17.60 29.96 -10.76
CA PHE A 38 -18.70 29.18 -10.18
C PHE A 38 -19.96 30.00 -10.04
N THR A 39 -21.11 29.30 -10.05
CA THR A 39 -22.40 29.88 -9.65
C THR A 39 -23.29 28.80 -9.00
N ARG A 40 -24.29 29.23 -8.30
CA ARG A 40 -25.41 28.39 -7.84
C ARG A 40 -26.70 28.86 -8.48
N GLY A 41 -27.59 27.93 -8.83
CA GLY A 41 -28.90 28.21 -9.35
C GLY A 41 -29.18 27.62 -10.72
N LYS A 42 -30.14 28.19 -11.45
CA LYS A 42 -30.64 27.64 -12.72
C LYS A 42 -29.55 27.67 -13.82
N PRO A 43 -29.29 26.53 -14.47
CA PRO A 43 -28.34 26.46 -15.57
C PRO A 43 -28.69 27.35 -16.76
N ARG A 44 -27.70 27.75 -17.53
CA ARG A 44 -27.79 28.44 -18.82
C ARG A 44 -27.06 27.68 -19.90
N ALA A 45 -27.37 27.99 -21.15
CA ALA A 45 -26.55 27.49 -22.26
C ALA A 45 -25.08 27.90 -22.09
N GLY A 46 -24.16 26.97 -22.37
CA GLY A 46 -22.71 27.15 -22.18
C GLY A 46 -22.18 26.79 -20.77
N ASP A 47 -23.06 26.48 -19.80
CA ASP A 47 -22.63 26.09 -18.46
C ASP A 47 -22.11 24.63 -18.43
N ALA A 48 -21.18 24.36 -17.51
CA ALA A 48 -20.88 23.02 -17.00
C ALA A 48 -21.73 22.79 -15.74
N VAL A 49 -22.74 21.96 -15.82
CA VAL A 49 -23.76 21.77 -14.78
C VAL A 49 -23.42 20.55 -13.94
N LEU A 50 -23.28 20.74 -12.64
CA LEU A 50 -23.15 19.67 -11.66
C LEU A 50 -24.44 19.58 -10.85
N THR A 51 -25.09 18.40 -10.84
CA THR A 51 -26.37 18.22 -10.15
C THR A 51 -26.52 16.84 -9.53
N VAL A 52 -27.20 16.76 -8.39
CA VAL A 52 -27.64 15.50 -7.79
C VAL A 52 -29.09 15.25 -8.17
N ASP A 53 -29.38 14.06 -8.68
CA ASP A 53 -30.70 13.58 -9.05
C ASP A 53 -30.99 12.27 -8.32
N THR A 54 -31.74 12.34 -7.24
CA THR A 54 -32.08 11.18 -6.38
C THR A 54 -32.96 10.12 -7.06
N ALA A 55 -33.39 10.35 -8.30
CA ALA A 55 -34.05 9.34 -9.13
C ALA A 55 -33.04 8.33 -9.72
N LEU A 56 -31.76 8.69 -9.80
CA LEU A 56 -30.68 7.77 -10.17
C LEU A 56 -30.28 6.87 -8.99
N PRO A 57 -29.78 5.66 -9.24
CA PRO A 57 -29.13 4.86 -8.20
C PRO A 57 -27.98 5.62 -7.52
N GLN A 58 -27.79 5.43 -6.21
CA GLN A 58 -26.84 6.21 -5.41
C GLN A 58 -25.38 6.16 -5.93
N ASN A 59 -24.95 5.03 -6.51
CA ASN A 59 -23.59 4.83 -7.02
C ASN A 59 -23.41 5.23 -8.49
N ARG A 60 -24.45 5.77 -9.16
CA ARG A 60 -24.49 6.02 -10.61
C ARG A 60 -24.38 7.50 -10.94
N TYR A 61 -23.69 7.81 -12.02
CA TYR A 61 -23.73 9.13 -12.65
C TYR A 61 -23.91 9.03 -14.16
N THR A 62 -24.39 10.12 -14.76
CA THR A 62 -24.46 10.33 -16.21
C THR A 62 -23.71 11.62 -16.55
N LEU A 63 -22.88 11.57 -17.60
CA LEU A 63 -22.17 12.72 -18.15
C LEU A 63 -22.58 12.91 -19.60
N SER A 64 -23.16 14.06 -19.92
CA SER A 64 -23.54 14.45 -21.28
C SER A 64 -22.74 15.70 -21.68
N ILE A 65 -21.99 15.62 -22.77
CA ILE A 65 -21.23 16.72 -23.36
C ILE A 65 -21.85 17.03 -24.72
N MET A 66 -22.59 18.13 -24.80
CA MET A 66 -23.28 18.59 -25.99
C MET A 66 -22.82 20.01 -26.35
N PRO A 67 -23.06 20.47 -27.60
CA PRO A 67 -22.67 21.82 -28.01
C PRO A 67 -23.23 22.92 -27.10
N GLU A 68 -24.43 22.69 -26.54
CA GLU A 68 -25.16 23.67 -25.73
C GLU A 68 -24.74 23.71 -24.28
N CYS A 69 -24.29 22.58 -23.70
CA CYS A 69 -23.86 22.50 -22.30
C CYS A 69 -23.16 21.17 -22.00
N ILE A 70 -22.44 21.15 -20.86
CA ILE A 70 -21.99 19.94 -20.21
C ILE A 70 -22.91 19.69 -19.03
N THR A 71 -23.44 18.47 -18.91
CA THR A 71 -24.31 18.12 -17.78
C THR A 71 -23.82 16.84 -17.12
N LEU A 72 -23.46 16.95 -15.84
CA LEU A 72 -23.14 15.83 -14.97
C LEU A 72 -24.24 15.69 -13.93
N LYS A 73 -24.97 14.55 -13.96
CA LYS A 73 -26.00 14.18 -13.00
C LYS A 73 -25.56 12.95 -12.23
N ALA A 74 -25.78 12.91 -10.95
CA ALA A 74 -25.39 11.80 -10.11
C ALA A 74 -26.45 11.45 -9.07
N GLY A 75 -26.56 10.18 -8.67
CA GLY A 75 -27.52 9.71 -7.66
C GLY A 75 -27.13 10.06 -6.22
N SER A 76 -25.86 10.41 -5.99
CA SER A 76 -25.33 10.86 -4.71
C SER A 76 -24.18 11.85 -4.88
N ASP A 77 -23.74 12.40 -3.77
CA ASP A 77 -22.57 13.30 -3.72
C ASP A 77 -21.26 12.56 -4.06
N GLU A 78 -21.08 11.30 -3.60
CA GLU A 78 -19.95 10.44 -3.99
C GLU A 78 -19.94 10.18 -5.50
N ALA A 79 -21.10 9.81 -6.07
CA ALA A 79 -21.21 9.58 -7.50
C ALA A 79 -20.95 10.86 -8.31
N LEU A 80 -21.33 12.04 -7.79
CA LEU A 80 -21.02 13.33 -8.39
C LEU A 80 -19.51 13.60 -8.41
N CYS A 81 -18.82 13.33 -7.31
CA CYS A 81 -17.36 13.41 -7.21
C CYS A 81 -16.70 12.51 -8.26
N ASN A 82 -17.13 11.24 -8.35
CA ASN A 82 -16.63 10.28 -9.32
C ASN A 82 -16.83 10.75 -10.78
N GLY A 83 -17.99 11.30 -11.09
CA GLY A 83 -18.28 11.85 -12.42
C GLY A 83 -17.44 13.08 -12.75
N VAL A 84 -17.14 13.94 -11.77
CA VAL A 84 -16.22 15.07 -11.94
C VAL A 84 -14.81 14.56 -12.28
N GLN A 85 -14.35 13.48 -11.64
CA GLN A 85 -13.04 12.89 -11.99
C GLN A 85 -13.02 12.38 -13.44
N THR A 86 -14.11 11.76 -13.91
CA THR A 86 -14.23 11.34 -15.32
C THR A 86 -14.20 12.54 -16.27
N LEU A 87 -14.95 13.59 -15.98
CA LEU A 87 -14.94 14.81 -16.80
C LEU A 87 -13.54 15.46 -16.83
N CYS A 88 -12.87 15.50 -15.67
CA CYS A 88 -11.50 16.00 -15.57
C CYS A 88 -10.52 15.16 -16.42
N GLN A 89 -10.60 13.82 -16.39
CA GLN A 89 -9.77 12.96 -17.23
C GLN A 89 -10.04 13.17 -18.72
N TYR A 90 -11.29 13.45 -19.08
CA TYR A 90 -11.66 13.76 -20.46
C TYR A 90 -11.11 15.11 -20.93
N ILE A 91 -11.17 16.13 -20.08
CA ILE A 91 -10.57 17.46 -20.33
C ILE A 91 -9.05 17.35 -20.47
N GLU A 92 -8.40 16.56 -19.62
CA GLU A 92 -6.94 16.32 -19.69
C GLU A 92 -6.49 15.79 -21.04
N GLN A 93 -7.30 14.92 -21.65
CA GLN A 93 -6.99 14.32 -22.96
C GLN A 93 -7.33 15.21 -24.15
N HIS A 94 -8.33 16.08 -24.04
CA HIS A 94 -8.90 16.83 -25.17
C HIS A 94 -8.71 18.35 -25.08
N GLY A 95 -8.29 18.88 -23.93
CA GLY A 95 -8.18 20.32 -23.70
C GLY A 95 -9.54 21.01 -23.74
N ALA A 96 -9.58 22.21 -24.34
CA ALA A 96 -10.78 23.06 -24.41
C ALA A 96 -11.84 22.59 -25.44
N VAL A 97 -11.48 21.72 -26.38
CA VAL A 97 -12.37 21.26 -27.45
C VAL A 97 -12.79 19.83 -27.17
N LEU A 98 -13.88 19.68 -26.41
CA LEU A 98 -14.39 18.38 -26.03
C LEU A 98 -15.30 17.79 -27.12
N PRO A 99 -15.02 16.59 -27.64
CA PRO A 99 -15.97 15.85 -28.47
C PRO A 99 -17.30 15.62 -27.74
N ALA A 100 -18.41 15.58 -28.49
CA ALA A 100 -19.71 15.24 -27.93
C ALA A 100 -19.70 13.80 -27.40
N LEU A 101 -20.27 13.57 -26.21
CA LEU A 101 -20.19 12.32 -25.50
C LEU A 101 -21.39 12.15 -24.57
N GLU A 102 -21.86 10.90 -24.45
CA GLU A 102 -22.76 10.48 -23.38
C GLU A 102 -22.18 9.28 -22.67
N ILE A 103 -22.07 9.35 -21.34
CA ILE A 103 -21.62 8.28 -20.46
C ILE A 103 -22.69 8.04 -19.41
N GLU A 104 -22.95 6.78 -19.10
CA GLU A 104 -23.60 6.32 -17.89
C GLU A 104 -22.62 5.33 -17.23
N ASP A 105 -22.25 5.56 -15.95
CA ASP A 105 -21.17 4.83 -15.32
C ASP A 105 -21.38 4.63 -13.82
N TRP A 106 -20.86 3.53 -13.30
CA TRP A 106 -20.93 3.11 -11.89
C TRP A 106 -19.85 2.07 -11.57
N PRO A 107 -19.42 1.92 -10.30
CA PRO A 107 -18.45 0.91 -9.91
C PRO A 107 -19.06 -0.49 -9.82
N ASP A 108 -18.31 -1.51 -10.24
CA ASP A 108 -18.69 -2.91 -10.07
C ASP A 108 -18.51 -3.39 -8.62
N LEU A 109 -17.43 -2.96 -7.94
CA LEU A 109 -17.23 -3.22 -6.52
C LEU A 109 -17.57 -1.98 -5.68
N ALA A 110 -18.42 -2.16 -4.68
CA ALA A 110 -18.86 -1.08 -3.79
C ALA A 110 -17.68 -0.48 -3.00
N ASN A 111 -16.80 -1.33 -2.48
CA ASN A 111 -15.60 -0.91 -1.77
C ASN A 111 -14.38 -1.14 -2.65
N ARG A 112 -13.62 -0.09 -2.90
CA ARG A 112 -12.39 -0.07 -3.70
C ARG A 112 -11.31 0.52 -2.83
N GLY A 113 -10.55 -0.38 -2.17
CA GLY A 113 -9.64 -0.02 -1.10
C GLY A 113 -8.17 -0.05 -1.52
N TYR A 114 -7.40 0.78 -0.83
CA TYR A 114 -5.95 0.76 -0.78
C TYR A 114 -5.50 0.54 0.66
N TYR A 115 -4.53 -0.36 0.86
CA TYR A 115 -3.94 -0.65 2.16
C TYR A 115 -2.46 -0.33 2.12
N GLN A 116 -2.00 0.58 2.97
CA GLN A 116 -0.63 1.08 2.96
C GLN A 116 0.08 0.74 4.25
N ASP A 117 1.21 0.05 4.14
CA ASP A 117 2.08 -0.21 5.28
C ASP A 117 2.79 1.08 5.72
N CYS A 118 2.53 1.50 6.96
CA CYS A 118 3.12 2.67 7.59
C CYS A 118 4.02 2.30 8.78
N SER A 119 4.37 1.01 8.95
CA SER A 119 5.10 0.51 10.13
C SER A 119 6.42 -0.16 9.81
N ARG A 120 6.49 -0.99 8.76
CA ARG A 120 7.66 -1.83 8.48
C ARG A 120 8.77 -1.10 7.72
N GLY A 121 9.05 0.16 8.11
CA GLY A 121 10.11 0.98 7.53
C GLY A 121 9.69 2.41 7.33
N ARG A 122 8.79 2.68 6.41
CA ARG A 122 8.38 4.04 6.08
C ARG A 122 7.17 4.48 6.88
N VAL A 123 7.30 5.57 7.62
CA VAL A 123 6.15 6.36 8.09
C VAL A 123 6.02 7.56 7.16
N PRO A 124 4.95 7.66 6.37
CA PRO A 124 4.79 8.75 5.41
C PRO A 124 4.59 10.11 6.10
N LYS A 125 5.00 11.19 5.43
CA LYS A 125 4.66 12.55 5.84
C LYS A 125 3.19 12.85 5.53
N LEU A 126 2.55 13.68 6.35
CA LEU A 126 1.16 14.07 6.13
C LEU A 126 0.92 14.71 4.75
N ASP A 127 1.83 15.56 4.28
CA ASP A 127 1.71 16.16 2.95
C ASP A 127 1.74 15.12 1.83
N TYR A 128 2.54 14.05 1.99
CA TYR A 128 2.55 12.95 1.04
C TYR A 128 1.28 12.11 1.13
N LEU A 129 0.78 11.84 2.33
CA LEU A 129 -0.51 11.15 2.52
C LEU A 129 -1.65 11.93 1.86
N LYS A 130 -1.68 13.27 1.95
CA LYS A 130 -2.66 14.10 1.25
C LYS A 130 -2.53 14.00 -0.28
N GLN A 131 -1.31 13.94 -0.82
CA GLN A 131 -1.09 13.69 -2.25
C GLN A 131 -1.61 12.30 -2.66
N VAL A 132 -1.40 11.28 -1.84
CA VAL A 132 -1.99 9.94 -2.08
C VAL A 132 -3.51 10.01 -2.05
N ALA A 133 -4.13 10.71 -1.09
CA ALA A 133 -5.58 10.89 -1.04
C ALA A 133 -6.13 11.58 -2.32
N ASP A 134 -5.40 12.56 -2.88
CA ASP A 134 -5.77 13.20 -4.15
C ASP A 134 -5.70 12.19 -5.32
N ILE A 135 -4.69 11.31 -5.34
CA ILE A 135 -4.58 10.23 -6.34
C ILE A 135 -5.74 9.24 -6.17
N LEU A 136 -6.01 8.79 -4.94
CA LEU A 136 -7.11 7.86 -4.66
C LEU A 136 -8.46 8.44 -5.11
N CYS A 137 -8.75 9.70 -4.80
CA CYS A 137 -9.94 10.41 -5.26
C CYS A 137 -10.00 10.50 -6.78
N ARG A 138 -8.89 10.89 -7.43
CA ARG A 138 -8.78 11.02 -8.89
C ARG A 138 -9.14 9.73 -9.62
N TYR A 139 -8.77 8.58 -9.05
CA TYR A 139 -9.02 7.26 -9.62
C TYR A 139 -10.14 6.49 -8.91
N LYS A 140 -11.00 7.20 -8.17
CA LYS A 140 -12.27 6.70 -7.61
C LYS A 140 -12.11 5.55 -6.60
N ILE A 141 -10.98 5.51 -5.88
CA ILE A 141 -10.78 4.64 -4.72
C ILE A 141 -11.47 5.29 -3.53
N ASN A 142 -12.33 4.56 -2.83
CA ASN A 142 -13.20 5.11 -1.78
C ASN A 142 -12.93 4.54 -0.38
N GLN A 143 -11.89 3.75 -0.20
CA GLN A 143 -11.46 3.27 1.10
C GLN A 143 -9.93 3.26 1.18
N TRP A 144 -9.39 3.64 2.33
CA TRP A 144 -7.95 3.62 2.60
C TRP A 144 -7.70 3.12 4.02
N GLN A 145 -6.72 2.24 4.19
CA GLN A 145 -6.28 1.77 5.49
C GLN A 145 -4.78 2.02 5.65
N LEU A 146 -4.39 2.58 6.79
CA LEU A 146 -2.99 2.73 7.18
C LEU A 146 -2.66 1.61 8.16
N TYR A 147 -1.75 0.72 7.77
CA TYR A 147 -1.30 -0.36 8.63
C TYR A 147 -0.35 0.16 9.71
N ILE A 148 -0.72 -0.05 10.96
CA ILE A 148 0.03 0.36 12.13
C ILE A 148 0.34 -0.85 13.02
N GLU A 149 1.60 -0.95 13.43
CA GLU A 149 2.07 -1.81 14.53
C GLU A 149 2.38 -0.93 15.75
N HIS A 150 3.45 -0.15 15.71
CA HIS A 150 3.96 0.72 16.78
C HIS A 150 4.12 2.19 16.35
N THR A 151 3.88 2.51 15.10
CA THR A 151 4.19 3.79 14.46
C THR A 151 3.09 4.85 14.57
N TYR A 152 2.16 4.65 15.48
CA TYR A 152 1.33 5.71 16.06
C TYR A 152 1.90 6.12 17.43
N LEU A 153 1.76 7.40 17.79
CA LEU A 153 2.29 7.97 19.03
C LEU A 153 1.44 7.56 20.24
N PHE A 154 1.33 6.25 20.50
CA PHE A 154 0.62 5.72 21.68
C PHE A 154 1.20 6.30 22.97
N ARG A 155 0.34 6.78 23.87
CA ARG A 155 0.73 7.46 25.09
C ARG A 155 1.65 6.62 25.99
N ASP A 156 1.32 5.35 26.15
CA ASP A 156 1.99 4.48 27.11
C ASP A 156 3.02 3.51 26.47
N LEU A 157 3.32 3.67 25.16
CA LEU A 157 4.26 2.84 24.40
C LEU A 157 5.53 3.58 23.97
N SER A 158 5.99 4.56 24.74
CA SER A 158 7.15 5.38 24.36
C SER A 158 8.43 4.56 24.12
N GLU A 159 8.60 3.43 24.79
CA GLU A 159 9.74 2.52 24.59
C GLU A 159 9.70 1.86 23.21
N ALA A 160 8.51 1.59 22.65
CA ALA A 160 8.35 0.96 21.35
C ALA A 160 8.64 1.94 20.20
N TRP A 161 8.21 3.21 20.30
CA TRP A 161 8.30 4.18 19.20
C TRP A 161 9.42 5.23 19.36
N ARG A 162 10.17 5.26 20.47
CA ARG A 162 11.18 6.31 20.75
C ARG A 162 12.30 6.44 19.70
N GLU A 163 12.57 5.39 18.95
CA GLU A 163 13.58 5.38 17.88
C GLU A 163 12.98 5.68 16.49
N ASP A 164 11.66 5.86 16.44
CA ASP A 164 10.89 6.15 15.23
C ASP A 164 10.31 7.56 15.24
N THR A 165 9.64 7.94 14.18
CA THR A 165 8.88 9.19 14.05
C THR A 165 7.43 8.85 13.70
N PRO A 166 6.63 8.42 14.69
CA PRO A 166 5.28 7.92 14.46
C PRO A 166 4.32 8.99 13.95
N LEU A 167 3.16 8.55 13.47
CA LEU A 167 2.02 9.43 13.19
C LEU A 167 1.41 9.91 14.50
N THR A 168 1.03 11.17 14.55
CA THR A 168 0.35 11.79 15.69
C THR A 168 -1.16 11.74 15.52
N ALA A 169 -1.92 11.88 16.63
CA ALA A 169 -3.37 11.98 16.59
C ALA A 169 -3.84 13.15 15.71
N GLN A 170 -3.14 14.29 15.75
CA GLN A 170 -3.45 15.44 14.91
C GLN A 170 -3.29 15.13 13.42
N GLU A 171 -2.19 14.47 13.03
CA GLU A 171 -1.96 14.11 11.61
C GLU A 171 -3.02 13.14 11.10
N ILE A 172 -3.44 12.17 11.91
CA ILE A 172 -4.49 11.22 11.55
C ILE A 172 -5.84 11.91 11.39
N MET A 173 -6.26 12.72 12.36
CA MET A 173 -7.53 13.44 12.27
C MET A 173 -7.55 14.41 11.09
N GLU A 174 -6.45 15.10 10.80
CA GLU A 174 -6.33 16.00 9.65
C GLU A 174 -6.40 15.24 8.32
N LEU A 175 -5.82 14.03 8.27
CA LEU A 175 -5.92 13.14 7.11
C LEU A 175 -7.35 12.61 6.94
N ASP A 176 -8.00 12.21 8.04
CA ASP A 176 -9.38 11.70 8.02
C ASP A 176 -10.36 12.78 7.51
N ASP A 177 -10.22 14.04 7.97
CA ASP A 177 -10.96 15.19 7.44
C ASP A 177 -10.71 15.38 5.93
N TYR A 178 -9.44 15.27 5.52
CA TYR A 178 -9.03 15.45 4.12
C TYR A 178 -9.59 14.35 3.20
N CYS A 179 -9.64 13.12 3.69
CA CYS A 179 -10.23 11.96 3.00
C CYS A 179 -11.76 12.06 2.92
N ALA A 180 -12.43 12.45 4.01
CA ALA A 180 -13.89 12.49 4.10
C ALA A 180 -14.53 13.35 3.00
N VAL A 181 -13.98 14.54 2.74
CA VAL A 181 -14.49 15.44 1.69
C VAL A 181 -14.19 14.94 0.25
N ARG A 182 -13.39 13.88 0.12
CA ARG A 182 -13.04 13.18 -1.13
C ARG A 182 -13.76 11.85 -1.30
N HIS A 183 -14.70 11.54 -0.39
CA HIS A 183 -15.40 10.26 -0.31
C HIS A 183 -14.44 9.06 -0.17
N ILE A 184 -13.36 9.25 0.57
CA ILE A 184 -12.44 8.18 0.97
C ILE A 184 -12.68 7.89 2.45
N GLU A 185 -13.15 6.69 2.76
CA GLU A 185 -13.26 6.21 4.13
C GLU A 185 -11.86 5.81 4.62
N LEU A 186 -11.30 6.57 5.57
CA LEU A 186 -10.06 6.20 6.24
C LEU A 186 -10.38 5.23 7.38
N VAL A 187 -10.04 3.94 7.20
CA VAL A 187 -10.33 2.88 8.16
C VAL A 187 -9.11 2.63 9.05
N PRO A 188 -9.25 2.68 10.38
CA PRO A 188 -8.17 2.33 11.29
C PRO A 188 -7.77 0.86 11.13
N SER A 189 -6.46 0.60 11.09
CA SER A 189 -5.88 -0.74 11.04
C SER A 189 -4.71 -0.81 12.04
N LEU A 190 -4.77 -1.79 12.94
CA LEU A 190 -3.81 -1.96 14.03
C LEU A 190 -3.54 -3.44 14.26
N SER A 191 -2.25 -3.82 14.32
CA SER A 191 -1.85 -5.16 14.74
C SER A 191 -2.21 -5.39 16.20
N THR A 192 -2.98 -6.46 16.46
CA THR A 192 -3.52 -6.75 17.79
C THR A 192 -3.23 -8.17 18.29
N PHE A 193 -2.58 -9.01 17.45
CA PHE A 193 -2.20 -10.37 17.81
C PHE A 193 -0.83 -10.77 17.24
N GLY A 194 -0.70 -10.94 15.92
CA GLY A 194 0.57 -11.03 15.21
C GLY A 194 1.21 -9.65 15.00
N HIS A 195 2.44 -9.62 14.48
CA HIS A 195 3.17 -8.41 14.06
C HIS A 195 3.36 -7.33 15.14
N MET A 196 3.40 -7.73 16.41
CA MET A 196 3.59 -6.81 17.54
C MET A 196 5.04 -6.75 18.04
N TYR A 197 6.02 -7.19 17.23
CA TYR A 197 7.42 -7.33 17.66
C TYR A 197 7.98 -6.11 18.38
N ARG A 198 7.86 -4.91 17.78
CA ARG A 198 8.41 -3.67 18.36
C ARG A 198 7.82 -3.31 19.70
N ILE A 199 6.57 -3.66 19.95
CA ILE A 199 5.90 -3.49 21.25
C ILE A 199 6.36 -4.57 22.23
N LEU A 200 6.27 -5.83 21.81
CA LEU A 200 6.52 -6.99 22.67
C LEU A 200 8.01 -7.21 23.02
N SER A 201 8.94 -6.60 22.27
CA SER A 201 10.37 -6.60 22.58
C SER A 201 10.81 -5.47 23.51
N THR A 202 9.90 -4.66 24.03
CA THR A 202 10.20 -3.64 25.05
C THR A 202 10.23 -4.26 26.44
N LYS A 203 10.97 -3.64 27.37
CA LYS A 203 10.98 -4.07 28.78
C LYS A 203 9.61 -3.93 29.44
N THR A 204 8.84 -2.93 29.00
CA THR A 204 7.49 -2.67 29.53
C THR A 204 6.49 -3.75 29.13
N CYS A 205 6.60 -4.32 27.92
CA CYS A 205 5.61 -5.23 27.34
C CYS A 205 6.12 -6.66 27.14
N CYS A 206 7.36 -7.01 27.47
CA CYS A 206 7.92 -8.34 27.19
C CYS A 206 7.17 -9.49 27.89
N ASP A 207 6.47 -9.24 28.99
CA ASP A 207 5.62 -10.25 29.64
C ASP A 207 4.36 -10.59 28.84
N LEU A 208 3.99 -9.73 27.89
CA LEU A 208 2.90 -9.96 26.93
C LEU A 208 3.37 -10.70 25.66
N CYS A 209 4.67 -10.91 25.48
CA CYS A 209 5.21 -11.67 24.35
C CYS A 209 4.99 -13.17 24.54
N GLU A 210 4.61 -13.87 23.46
CA GLU A 210 4.49 -15.34 23.49
C GLU A 210 5.84 -15.99 23.80
N LEU A 211 6.93 -15.52 23.20
CA LEU A 211 8.28 -16.02 23.47
C LEU A 211 8.93 -15.26 24.64
N PRO A 212 9.51 -15.97 25.61
CA PRO A 212 10.22 -15.34 26.71
C PRO A 212 11.51 -14.65 26.24
N ASP A 213 11.98 -13.68 27.01
CA ASP A 213 13.27 -12.99 26.81
C ASP A 213 13.35 -12.17 25.50
N SER A 214 12.21 -11.81 24.89
CA SER A 214 12.14 -11.02 23.66
C SER A 214 12.88 -9.68 23.73
N GLU A 215 12.89 -9.05 24.90
CA GLU A 215 13.57 -7.77 25.16
C GLU A 215 15.11 -7.88 25.14
N LYS A 216 15.66 -9.08 25.17
CA LYS A 216 17.11 -9.34 25.15
C LYS A 216 17.65 -9.57 23.75
N ILE A 217 16.76 -9.73 22.76
CA ILE A 217 17.14 -10.07 21.39
C ILE A 217 17.29 -8.76 20.59
N PRO A 218 18.48 -8.49 20.02
CA PRO A 218 18.66 -7.34 19.13
C PRO A 218 17.72 -7.40 17.93
N PHE A 219 17.29 -6.23 17.46
CA PHE A 219 16.45 -6.14 16.28
C PHE A 219 17.13 -6.73 15.04
N SER A 220 16.41 -7.59 14.35
CA SER A 220 16.72 -8.10 13.02
C SER A 220 15.41 -8.21 12.24
N TYR A 221 15.44 -7.92 10.94
CA TYR A 221 14.25 -8.03 10.09
C TYR A 221 13.75 -9.47 10.03
N THR A 222 14.68 -10.43 9.89
CA THR A 222 14.35 -11.86 9.80
C THR A 222 13.77 -12.39 11.11
N TYR A 223 14.29 -11.96 12.26
CA TYR A 223 13.73 -12.34 13.56
C TYR A 223 12.37 -11.69 13.79
N ALA A 224 12.26 -10.39 13.58
CA ALA A 224 11.03 -9.64 13.76
C ALA A 224 9.88 -10.14 12.85
N GLY A 225 10.20 -10.60 11.65
CA GLY A 225 9.21 -11.16 10.71
C GLY A 225 8.68 -12.54 11.10
N ASN A 226 9.33 -13.25 12.03
CA ASN A 226 8.94 -14.60 12.44
C ASN A 226 8.49 -14.70 13.91
N HIS A 227 8.85 -13.71 14.75
CA HIS A 227 8.67 -13.77 16.21
C HIS A 227 8.04 -12.48 16.75
N HIS A 228 6.70 -12.46 16.80
CA HIS A 228 5.95 -11.23 17.04
C HIS A 228 4.55 -11.44 17.63
N THR A 229 4.27 -12.62 18.21
CA THR A 229 2.92 -12.98 18.64
C THR A 229 2.65 -12.59 20.10
N LEU A 230 1.46 -12.05 20.36
CA LEU A 230 0.95 -11.74 21.69
C LEU A 230 0.66 -13.05 22.47
N ASN A 231 1.01 -13.08 23.74
CA ASN A 231 0.72 -14.20 24.65
C ASN A 231 -0.72 -14.13 25.17
N VAL A 232 -1.62 -14.87 24.55
CA VAL A 232 -3.04 -14.93 24.93
C VAL A 232 -3.31 -15.68 26.24
N SER A 233 -2.33 -16.38 26.81
CA SER A 233 -2.45 -16.99 28.14
C SER A 233 -2.23 -15.99 29.27
N ASN A 234 -1.71 -14.80 28.97
CA ASN A 234 -1.59 -13.70 29.93
C ASN A 234 -2.96 -13.03 30.11
N PRO A 235 -3.52 -12.95 31.33
CA PRO A 235 -4.84 -12.37 31.57
C PRO A 235 -4.93 -10.88 31.21
N ASP A 236 -3.80 -10.15 31.16
CA ASP A 236 -3.75 -8.73 30.86
C ASP A 236 -3.69 -8.45 29.35
N ALA A 237 -3.38 -9.47 28.51
CA ALA A 237 -3.16 -9.30 27.08
C ALA A 237 -4.36 -8.69 26.34
N LEU A 238 -5.56 -9.22 26.59
CA LEU A 238 -6.78 -8.73 25.95
C LEU A 238 -7.13 -7.30 26.40
N GLY A 239 -6.92 -7.00 27.70
CA GLY A 239 -7.10 -5.64 28.24
C GLY A 239 -6.14 -4.63 27.64
N PHE A 240 -4.89 -5.02 27.47
CA PHE A 240 -3.86 -4.22 26.82
C PHE A 240 -4.24 -3.83 25.38
N VAL A 241 -4.60 -4.81 24.56
CA VAL A 241 -4.99 -4.57 23.17
C VAL A 241 -6.24 -3.71 23.06
N LYS A 242 -7.26 -3.95 23.90
CA LYS A 242 -8.45 -3.09 23.96
C LYS A 242 -8.09 -1.64 24.30
N GLY A 243 -7.13 -1.42 25.18
CA GLY A 243 -6.62 -0.08 25.49
C GLY A 243 -6.00 0.63 24.29
N LEU A 244 -5.25 -0.10 23.44
CA LEU A 244 -4.71 0.46 22.20
C LEU A 244 -5.81 0.80 21.19
N ILE A 245 -6.82 -0.06 21.06
CA ILE A 245 -7.99 0.20 20.20
C ILE A 245 -8.75 1.45 20.69
N ASP A 246 -8.98 1.56 22.00
CA ASP A 246 -9.70 2.69 22.59
C ASP A 246 -8.97 4.04 22.43
N GLU A 247 -7.64 4.03 22.38
CA GLU A 247 -6.84 5.22 22.12
C GLU A 247 -6.84 5.58 20.62
N TYR A 248 -6.77 4.60 19.73
CA TYR A 248 -6.56 4.82 18.28
C TYR A 248 -7.87 5.06 17.51
N ARG A 249 -8.90 4.25 17.76
CA ARG A 249 -10.16 4.29 17.02
C ARG A 249 -10.88 5.66 17.00
N PRO A 250 -10.93 6.43 18.11
CA PRO A 250 -11.66 7.70 18.13
C PRO A 250 -11.13 8.77 17.18
N LEU A 251 -9.94 8.56 16.58
CA LEU A 251 -9.33 9.49 15.64
C LEU A 251 -9.97 9.44 14.24
N PHE A 252 -10.81 8.44 13.98
CA PHE A 252 -11.39 8.15 12.68
C PHE A 252 -12.91 8.26 12.69
N ARG A 253 -13.48 8.72 11.56
CA ARG A 253 -14.93 8.73 11.31
C ARG A 253 -15.46 7.36 10.94
N SER A 254 -14.60 6.47 10.43
CA SER A 254 -15.02 5.15 9.99
C SER A 254 -15.73 4.36 11.08
N SER A 255 -16.81 3.67 10.69
CA SER A 255 -17.48 2.68 11.54
C SER A 255 -16.83 1.28 11.43
N LYS A 256 -15.71 1.15 10.73
CA LYS A 256 -14.94 -0.10 10.59
C LYS A 256 -13.64 -0.01 11.39
N PHE A 257 -13.10 -1.16 11.78
CA PHE A 257 -11.79 -1.29 12.40
C PHE A 257 -11.14 -2.61 11.99
N ASN A 258 -9.93 -2.56 11.44
CA ASN A 258 -9.15 -3.75 11.10
C ASN A 258 -8.23 -4.10 12.27
N ILE A 259 -8.50 -5.24 12.92
CA ILE A 259 -7.69 -5.76 14.03
C ILE A 259 -6.46 -6.54 13.58
N CYS A 260 -6.31 -6.76 12.27
CA CYS A 260 -5.26 -7.56 11.63
C CYS A 260 -5.35 -9.05 12.01
N ASP A 261 -4.65 -9.49 13.04
CA ASP A 261 -4.66 -10.84 13.63
C ASP A 261 -4.15 -11.95 12.69
N ASP A 262 -3.31 -11.60 11.70
CA ASP A 262 -2.66 -12.52 10.79
C ASP A 262 -1.36 -13.10 11.36
N GLU A 263 -0.88 -14.17 10.74
CA GLU A 263 0.46 -14.76 10.90
C GLU A 263 0.93 -14.93 12.36
N THR A 264 0.08 -15.45 13.22
CA THR A 264 0.39 -15.69 14.66
C THR A 264 1.34 -16.87 14.85
N PHE A 265 2.56 -16.77 14.25
CA PHE A 265 3.51 -17.87 14.10
C PHE A 265 3.99 -18.51 15.41
N ASP A 266 4.05 -17.76 16.50
CA ASP A 266 4.54 -18.27 17.80
C ASP A 266 3.43 -18.82 18.70
N LEU A 267 2.17 -18.67 18.32
CA LEU A 267 1.04 -19.11 19.15
C LEU A 267 1.19 -20.58 19.58
N GLY A 268 1.11 -20.85 20.86
CA GLY A 268 1.26 -22.19 21.41
C GLY A 268 2.70 -22.72 21.46
N LYS A 269 3.72 -21.90 21.12
CA LYS A 269 5.11 -22.36 21.10
C LYS A 269 5.96 -21.88 22.29
N GLY A 270 5.46 -20.90 23.03
CA GLY A 270 6.13 -20.31 24.16
C GLY A 270 5.31 -20.39 25.46
N ARG A 271 4.92 -19.23 25.97
CA ARG A 271 4.21 -19.12 27.27
C ARG A 271 2.81 -19.72 27.24
N SER A 272 2.12 -19.71 26.10
CA SER A 272 0.79 -20.33 25.94
C SER A 272 0.83 -21.81 25.58
N LYS A 273 2.02 -22.45 25.54
CA LYS A 273 2.17 -23.86 25.11
C LYS A 273 1.28 -24.84 25.88
N ALA A 274 1.29 -24.78 27.20
CA ALA A 274 0.47 -25.68 28.00
C ALA A 274 -1.03 -25.49 27.75
N LEU A 275 -1.45 -24.24 27.55
CA LEU A 275 -2.85 -23.93 27.20
C LEU A 275 -3.22 -24.42 25.79
N ALA A 276 -2.29 -24.32 24.84
CA ALA A 276 -2.47 -24.82 23.48
C ALA A 276 -2.54 -26.38 23.44
N GLU A 277 -1.78 -27.07 24.29
CA GLU A 277 -1.87 -28.53 24.45
C GLU A 277 -3.22 -28.96 25.04
N GLU A 278 -3.83 -28.13 25.91
CA GLU A 278 -5.13 -28.39 26.51
C GLU A 278 -6.31 -28.07 25.57
N GLN A 279 -6.26 -26.90 24.88
CA GLN A 279 -7.40 -26.33 24.16
C GLN A 279 -7.24 -26.30 22.63
N SER A 280 -6.06 -26.48 22.08
CA SER A 280 -5.59 -26.29 20.71
C SER A 280 -5.27 -24.83 20.32
N GLU A 281 -4.30 -24.65 19.42
CA GLU A 281 -3.95 -23.34 18.84
C GLU A 281 -5.16 -22.68 18.16
N ARG A 282 -5.98 -23.47 17.44
CA ARG A 282 -7.23 -23.01 16.82
C ARG A 282 -8.16 -22.33 17.84
N SER A 283 -8.38 -22.99 18.98
CA SER A 283 -9.26 -22.47 20.03
C SER A 283 -8.73 -21.18 20.63
N LEU A 284 -7.40 -21.09 20.85
CA LEU A 284 -6.76 -19.89 21.38
C LEU A 284 -6.87 -18.72 20.40
N TYR A 285 -6.59 -18.97 19.11
CA TYR A 285 -6.72 -17.97 18.07
C TYR A 285 -8.17 -17.44 17.98
N LEU A 286 -9.12 -18.38 17.83
CA LEU A 286 -10.53 -18.02 17.68
C LEU A 286 -11.09 -17.26 18.88
N SER A 287 -10.69 -17.66 20.10
CA SER A 287 -11.12 -16.98 21.33
C SER A 287 -10.66 -15.52 21.38
N HIS A 288 -9.43 -15.23 20.97
CA HIS A 288 -8.88 -13.88 20.93
C HIS A 288 -9.59 -13.03 19.88
N VAL A 289 -9.64 -13.49 18.62
CA VAL A 289 -10.29 -12.77 17.51
C VAL A 289 -11.76 -12.49 17.82
N LYS A 290 -12.48 -13.50 18.32
CA LYS A 290 -13.90 -13.37 18.70
C LYS A 290 -14.09 -12.32 19.79
N ALA A 291 -13.27 -12.33 20.84
CA ALA A 291 -13.37 -11.38 21.95
C ALA A 291 -13.14 -9.93 21.50
N LEU A 292 -12.25 -9.68 20.51
CA LEU A 292 -12.04 -8.37 19.93
C LEU A 292 -13.17 -7.97 18.98
N CYS A 293 -13.65 -8.88 18.14
CA CYS A 293 -14.80 -8.64 17.28
C CYS A 293 -16.06 -8.30 18.09
N GLU A 294 -16.38 -9.07 19.13
CA GLU A 294 -17.51 -8.80 20.03
C GLU A 294 -17.36 -7.45 20.74
N TYR A 295 -16.13 -7.11 21.16
CA TYR A 295 -15.83 -5.82 21.79
C TYR A 295 -16.09 -4.64 20.86
N LEU A 296 -15.71 -4.73 19.59
CA LEU A 296 -15.95 -3.69 18.58
C LEU A 296 -17.43 -3.59 18.21
N VAL A 297 -18.11 -4.73 17.99
CA VAL A 297 -19.54 -4.76 17.66
C VAL A 297 -20.39 -4.16 18.79
N ALA A 298 -20.04 -4.41 20.05
CA ALA A 298 -20.70 -3.79 21.20
C ALA A 298 -20.61 -2.26 21.21
N GLN A 299 -19.62 -1.69 20.50
CA GLN A 299 -19.45 -0.24 20.31
C GLN A 299 -20.03 0.27 18.98
N GLY A 300 -20.75 -0.56 18.22
CA GLY A 300 -21.32 -0.22 16.92
C GLY A 300 -20.28 -0.15 15.79
N VAL A 301 -19.13 -0.83 15.96
CA VAL A 301 -18.03 -0.86 14.99
C VAL A 301 -18.00 -2.21 14.26
N THR A 302 -17.84 -2.19 12.95
CA THR A 302 -17.66 -3.38 12.10
C THR A 302 -16.21 -3.84 12.14
N PRO A 303 -15.91 -5.00 12.75
CA PRO A 303 -14.55 -5.51 12.78
C PRO A 303 -14.13 -6.07 11.42
N GLN A 304 -12.84 -5.90 11.11
CA GLN A 304 -12.17 -6.54 9.99
C GLN A 304 -10.95 -7.31 10.51
N PHE A 305 -10.61 -8.44 9.89
CA PHE A 305 -9.42 -9.23 10.22
C PHE A 305 -8.89 -9.96 8.99
N TRP A 306 -7.59 -10.32 8.97
CA TRP A 306 -6.98 -11.09 7.89
C TRP A 306 -7.31 -12.57 7.97
N GLY A 307 -7.65 -13.19 6.83
CA GLY A 307 -8.27 -14.50 6.75
C GLY A 307 -7.34 -15.71 6.77
N ASP A 308 -6.01 -15.54 6.74
CA ASP A 308 -5.02 -16.62 6.52
C ASP A 308 -5.12 -17.79 7.53
N ILE A 309 -5.34 -17.50 8.79
CA ILE A 309 -5.50 -18.54 9.80
C ILE A 309 -6.82 -19.30 9.58
N MET A 310 -7.89 -18.57 9.20
CA MET A 310 -9.22 -19.17 8.96
C MET A 310 -9.29 -20.05 7.70
N TRP A 311 -8.35 -19.94 6.75
CA TRP A 311 -8.29 -20.85 5.60
C TRP A 311 -8.16 -22.33 6.00
N ARG A 312 -7.59 -22.60 7.18
CA ARG A 312 -7.41 -23.97 7.71
C ARG A 312 -8.68 -24.55 8.30
N PHE A 313 -9.62 -23.69 8.73
CA PHE A 313 -10.88 -24.05 9.38
C PHE A 313 -11.99 -23.01 9.11
N PRO A 314 -12.40 -22.85 7.84
CA PRO A 314 -13.31 -21.79 7.42
C PRO A 314 -14.68 -21.85 8.10
N GLU A 315 -15.09 -23.04 8.57
CA GLU A 315 -16.32 -23.22 9.35
C GLU A 315 -16.35 -22.40 10.64
N SER A 316 -15.19 -22.06 11.22
CA SER A 316 -15.10 -21.26 12.44
C SER A 316 -15.47 -19.79 12.22
N CYS A 317 -15.50 -19.31 10.98
CA CYS A 317 -16.00 -17.98 10.68
C CYS A 317 -17.46 -17.79 11.16
N ALA A 318 -18.26 -18.86 11.22
CA ALA A 318 -19.63 -18.83 11.72
C ALA A 318 -19.74 -18.55 13.23
N GLU A 319 -18.62 -18.64 13.98
CA GLU A 319 -18.56 -18.36 15.41
C GLU A 319 -18.31 -16.87 15.71
N LEU A 320 -17.92 -16.10 14.68
CA LEU A 320 -17.69 -14.65 14.78
C LEU A 320 -19.01 -13.88 14.67
N PRO A 321 -19.07 -12.64 15.18
CA PRO A 321 -20.20 -11.76 14.95
C PRO A 321 -20.49 -11.58 13.45
N LYS A 322 -21.77 -11.48 13.08
CA LYS A 322 -22.22 -11.39 11.67
C LYS A 322 -21.73 -10.15 10.94
N GLU A 323 -21.43 -9.11 11.69
CA GLU A 323 -20.92 -7.82 11.20
C GLU A 323 -19.47 -7.93 10.75
N THR A 324 -18.76 -8.98 11.16
CA THR A 324 -17.32 -9.16 10.90
C THR A 324 -17.05 -9.36 9.41
N ILE A 325 -16.00 -8.69 8.91
CA ILE A 325 -15.53 -8.79 7.54
C ILE A 325 -14.17 -9.51 7.52
N CYS A 326 -14.09 -10.61 6.76
CA CYS A 326 -12.83 -11.31 6.49
C CYS A 326 -12.09 -10.64 5.33
N LEU A 327 -10.84 -10.24 5.56
CA LEU A 327 -9.93 -9.71 4.55
C LEU A 327 -9.11 -10.88 3.99
N ASN A 328 -9.51 -11.37 2.83
CA ASN A 328 -8.96 -12.58 2.22
C ASN A 328 -7.84 -12.22 1.26
N TRP A 329 -6.58 -12.33 1.72
CA TRP A 329 -5.42 -11.92 0.95
C TRP A 329 -4.76 -13.05 0.14
N GLY A 330 -4.00 -12.69 -0.89
CA GLY A 330 -3.19 -13.62 -1.65
C GLY A 330 -2.46 -12.93 -2.79
N TYR A 331 -1.17 -13.25 -2.98
CA TYR A 331 -0.24 -12.44 -3.79
C TYR A 331 0.37 -13.20 -4.97
N LEU A 332 -0.08 -14.42 -5.25
CA LEU A 332 0.36 -15.13 -6.45
C LEU A 332 -0.24 -14.49 -7.71
N PRO A 333 0.50 -14.39 -8.83
CA PRO A 333 -0.02 -13.87 -10.10
C PRO A 333 -1.35 -14.50 -10.50
N HIS A 334 -1.46 -15.82 -10.35
CA HIS A 334 -2.68 -16.60 -10.54
C HIS A 334 -3.12 -17.19 -9.20
N GLN A 335 -3.63 -16.31 -8.32
CA GLN A 335 -4.07 -16.72 -6.98
C GLN A 335 -5.13 -17.80 -7.07
N ARG A 336 -5.01 -18.83 -6.20
CA ARG A 336 -5.98 -19.91 -6.13
C ARG A 336 -7.32 -19.38 -5.62
N GLU A 337 -8.41 -20.00 -6.08
CA GLU A 337 -9.76 -19.59 -5.69
C GLU A 337 -10.28 -20.28 -4.43
N ASN A 338 -9.58 -21.32 -3.93
CA ASN A 338 -10.07 -22.14 -2.83
C ASN A 338 -10.25 -21.33 -1.54
N GLU A 339 -9.32 -20.43 -1.20
CA GLU A 339 -9.40 -19.64 0.02
C GLU A 339 -10.64 -18.73 0.01
N ILE A 340 -10.85 -17.96 -1.05
CA ILE A 340 -12.00 -17.04 -1.16
C ILE A 340 -13.32 -17.79 -1.31
N ARG A 341 -13.32 -18.95 -1.99
CA ARG A 341 -14.50 -19.84 -2.14
C ARG A 341 -14.92 -20.41 -0.80
N ASP A 342 -13.98 -20.95 -0.03
CA ASP A 342 -14.26 -21.67 1.22
C ASP A 342 -14.69 -20.68 2.32
N ILE A 343 -14.10 -19.49 2.37
CA ILE A 343 -14.57 -18.39 3.21
C ILE A 343 -15.97 -17.91 2.79
N ALA A 344 -16.26 -17.77 1.49
CA ALA A 344 -17.62 -17.45 1.02
C ALA A 344 -18.65 -18.49 1.45
N ALA A 345 -18.29 -19.78 1.42
CA ALA A 345 -19.16 -20.88 1.83
C ALA A 345 -19.49 -20.85 3.33
N SER A 346 -18.65 -20.23 4.17
CA SER A 346 -18.94 -20.04 5.60
C SER A 346 -20.03 -18.99 5.87
N GLY A 347 -20.36 -18.16 4.88
CA GLY A 347 -21.36 -17.10 4.98
C GLY A 347 -20.86 -15.79 5.59
N ILE A 348 -19.58 -15.68 5.95
CA ILE A 348 -18.99 -14.41 6.42
C ILE A 348 -18.80 -13.45 5.24
N THR A 349 -19.01 -12.16 5.50
CA THR A 349 -18.70 -11.11 4.54
C THR A 349 -17.20 -11.03 4.31
N GLN A 350 -16.76 -10.85 3.05
CA GLN A 350 -15.32 -10.80 2.75
C GLN A 350 -14.95 -9.74 1.73
N TYR A 351 -13.67 -9.33 1.77
CA TYR A 351 -12.97 -8.60 0.72
C TYR A 351 -11.94 -9.51 0.05
N ALA A 352 -11.68 -9.28 -1.23
CA ALA A 352 -10.50 -9.79 -1.91
C ALA A 352 -9.34 -8.80 -1.74
N CYS A 353 -8.18 -9.29 -1.28
CA CYS A 353 -7.04 -8.44 -0.93
C CYS A 353 -5.79 -8.83 -1.73
N PRO A 354 -5.66 -8.37 -2.99
CA PRO A 354 -4.46 -8.51 -3.79
C PRO A 354 -3.34 -7.59 -3.31
N GLY A 355 -2.18 -7.61 -4.00
CA GLY A 355 -1.05 -6.77 -3.66
C GLY A 355 -0.37 -6.09 -4.84
N VAL A 356 0.25 -4.94 -4.58
CA VAL A 356 1.08 -4.20 -5.55
C VAL A 356 2.47 -4.80 -5.71
N CYS A 357 2.80 -5.86 -4.97
CA CYS A 357 4.04 -6.64 -5.06
C CYS A 357 5.31 -5.80 -4.99
N GLY A 358 5.34 -4.79 -4.09
CA GLY A 358 6.47 -3.89 -3.91
C GLY A 358 7.44 -4.28 -2.80
N TRP A 359 7.03 -5.12 -1.85
CA TRP A 359 7.83 -5.49 -0.67
C TRP A 359 9.07 -6.31 -1.01
N ASN A 360 10.11 -6.10 -0.22
CA ASN A 360 11.40 -6.79 -0.34
C ASN A 360 12.12 -6.60 -1.67
N ARG A 361 11.81 -5.51 -2.40
CA ARG A 361 12.38 -5.20 -3.72
C ARG A 361 12.57 -3.70 -3.90
N TRP A 362 13.50 -3.33 -4.77
CA TRP A 362 13.72 -1.93 -5.18
C TRP A 362 12.71 -1.47 -6.23
N MET A 363 12.32 -2.38 -7.13
CA MET A 363 11.28 -2.12 -8.12
C MET A 363 10.11 -3.09 -7.90
N PRO A 364 8.87 -2.59 -7.79
CA PRO A 364 7.68 -3.45 -7.68
C PRO A 364 7.55 -4.38 -8.89
N LEU A 365 7.03 -5.59 -8.65
CA LEU A 365 6.71 -6.57 -9.70
C LEU A 365 5.39 -6.19 -10.39
N MET A 366 5.43 -5.18 -11.26
CA MET A 366 4.26 -4.58 -11.87
C MET A 366 3.40 -5.57 -12.66
N TYR A 367 4.03 -6.51 -13.38
CA TYR A 367 3.30 -7.54 -14.12
C TYR A 367 2.63 -8.57 -13.19
N ASN A 368 3.34 -9.00 -12.14
CA ASN A 368 2.76 -9.90 -11.14
C ASN A 368 1.60 -9.22 -10.40
N SER A 369 1.77 -7.93 -10.05
CA SER A 369 0.73 -7.11 -9.44
C SER A 369 -0.52 -7.06 -10.33
N TYR A 370 -0.35 -6.75 -11.62
CA TYR A 370 -1.43 -6.74 -12.60
C TYR A 370 -2.17 -8.08 -12.65
N LEU A 371 -1.45 -9.21 -12.80
CA LEU A 371 -2.05 -10.53 -12.86
C LEU A 371 -2.78 -10.90 -11.57
N ASN A 372 -2.16 -10.61 -10.42
CA ASN A 372 -2.73 -10.87 -9.11
C ASN A 372 -4.02 -10.07 -8.86
N ILE A 373 -3.99 -8.77 -9.11
CA ILE A 373 -5.14 -7.88 -8.91
C ILE A 373 -6.29 -8.30 -9.83
N ARG A 374 -6.02 -8.54 -11.12
CA ARG A 374 -7.00 -9.04 -12.09
C ARG A 374 -7.64 -10.34 -11.62
N THR A 375 -6.82 -11.32 -11.18
CA THR A 375 -7.29 -12.62 -10.70
C THR A 375 -8.16 -12.48 -9.45
N MET A 376 -7.71 -11.69 -8.47
CA MET A 376 -8.43 -11.49 -7.22
C MET A 376 -9.73 -10.71 -7.41
N CYS A 377 -9.77 -9.73 -8.32
CA CYS A 377 -11.02 -9.06 -8.70
C CYS A 377 -12.02 -10.04 -9.34
N HIS A 378 -11.55 -10.92 -10.24
CA HIS A 378 -12.40 -11.96 -10.81
C HIS A 378 -12.98 -12.88 -9.72
N HIS A 379 -12.16 -13.29 -8.74
CA HIS A 379 -12.63 -14.08 -7.61
C HIS A 379 -13.62 -13.30 -6.73
N ALA A 380 -13.40 -12.00 -6.51
CA ALA A 380 -14.32 -11.14 -5.77
C ALA A 380 -15.73 -11.18 -6.38
N HIS A 381 -15.85 -11.01 -7.69
CA HIS A 381 -17.13 -11.10 -8.39
C HIS A 381 -17.73 -12.50 -8.32
N LYS A 382 -16.93 -13.53 -8.58
CA LYS A 382 -17.40 -14.93 -8.60
C LYS A 382 -17.94 -15.38 -7.25
N TYR A 383 -17.37 -14.91 -6.15
CA TYR A 383 -17.70 -15.33 -4.78
C TYR A 383 -18.36 -14.21 -3.95
N ASN A 384 -18.92 -13.20 -4.61
CA ASN A 384 -19.70 -12.11 -4.00
C ASN A 384 -18.96 -11.41 -2.83
N ALA A 385 -17.65 -11.20 -2.96
CA ALA A 385 -16.93 -10.33 -2.05
C ALA A 385 -17.43 -8.89 -2.24
N ILE A 386 -17.62 -8.16 -1.14
CA ILE A 386 -18.20 -6.81 -1.18
C ILE A 386 -17.17 -5.72 -1.50
N GLY A 387 -15.90 -6.06 -1.65
CA GLY A 387 -14.85 -5.10 -1.93
C GLY A 387 -13.52 -5.71 -2.33
N LEU A 388 -12.68 -4.83 -2.85
CA LEU A 388 -11.26 -5.03 -3.10
C LEU A 388 -10.48 -4.17 -2.12
N LEU A 389 -9.42 -4.73 -1.51
CA LEU A 389 -8.45 -3.99 -0.70
C LEU A 389 -7.05 -4.31 -1.22
N ASN A 390 -6.53 -3.46 -2.11
CA ASN A 390 -5.23 -3.64 -2.75
C ASN A 390 -4.10 -3.26 -1.78
N THR A 391 -3.23 -4.19 -1.42
CA THR A 391 -2.25 -4.02 -0.35
C THR A 391 -0.87 -3.63 -0.86
N ASP A 392 -0.20 -2.76 -0.09
CA ASP A 392 1.17 -2.28 -0.33
C ASP A 392 1.99 -2.46 0.95
N TRP A 393 2.69 -3.61 1.06
CA TRP A 393 3.46 -4.00 2.22
C TRP A 393 4.90 -3.48 2.18
N GLY A 394 5.47 -3.22 3.34
CA GLY A 394 6.85 -2.75 3.49
C GLY A 394 7.86 -3.81 3.85
N ASP A 395 7.46 -4.86 4.57
CA ASP A 395 8.27 -5.97 5.09
C ASP A 395 9.66 -5.55 5.59
N TYR A 396 10.74 -5.93 4.91
CA TYR A 396 12.11 -5.64 5.36
C TYR A 396 12.53 -4.18 5.10
N GLY A 397 11.85 -3.25 5.76
CA GLY A 397 12.26 -1.86 5.80
C GLY A 397 11.69 -0.95 4.71
N HIS A 398 10.76 -1.44 3.88
CA HIS A 398 10.08 -0.67 2.84
C HIS A 398 11.04 0.13 1.96
N VAL A 399 11.99 -0.58 1.36
CA VAL A 399 13.14 0.04 0.66
C VAL A 399 12.74 0.74 -0.63
N ASN A 400 11.74 0.26 -1.36
CA ASN A 400 11.28 0.94 -2.57
C ASN A 400 10.72 2.33 -2.24
N ASP A 401 10.72 3.18 -3.23
CA ASP A 401 10.04 4.47 -3.11
C ASP A 401 8.54 4.27 -3.33
N PRO A 402 7.65 4.73 -2.43
CA PRO A 402 6.22 4.48 -2.54
C PRO A 402 5.57 5.12 -3.78
N ARG A 403 6.26 6.01 -4.47
CA ARG A 403 5.81 6.54 -5.77
C ARG A 403 5.90 5.51 -6.90
N LEU A 404 6.71 4.44 -6.72
CA LEU A 404 6.85 3.34 -7.68
C LEU A 404 5.70 2.32 -7.58
N THR A 405 4.98 2.26 -6.45
CA THR A 405 3.83 1.35 -6.27
C THR A 405 2.53 1.91 -6.83
N ILE A 406 2.47 3.22 -7.14
CA ILE A 406 1.26 3.88 -7.66
C ILE A 406 0.66 3.18 -8.89
N PRO A 407 1.43 2.73 -9.92
CA PRO A 407 0.83 1.97 -11.02
C PRO A 407 0.02 0.76 -10.53
N GLY A 408 0.52 -0.02 -9.57
CA GLY A 408 -0.21 -1.14 -8.97
C GLY A 408 -1.47 -0.70 -8.22
N VAL A 409 -1.46 0.46 -7.56
CA VAL A 409 -2.67 1.06 -6.95
C VAL A 409 -3.70 1.39 -8.03
N LEU A 410 -3.27 1.94 -9.17
CA LEU A 410 -4.14 2.28 -10.29
C LEU A 410 -4.70 1.05 -11.00
N TYR A 411 -3.97 -0.07 -11.04
CA TYR A 411 -4.53 -1.35 -11.52
C TYR A 411 -5.69 -1.80 -10.61
N GLY A 412 -5.54 -1.68 -9.29
CA GLY A 412 -6.64 -1.94 -8.34
C GLY A 412 -7.84 -1.02 -8.54
N ALA A 413 -7.60 0.26 -8.84
CA ALA A 413 -8.65 1.22 -9.15
C ALA A 413 -9.42 0.82 -10.42
N ALA A 414 -8.72 0.45 -11.49
CA ALA A 414 -9.32 0.06 -12.77
C ALA A 414 -10.18 -1.20 -12.61
N PHE A 415 -9.63 -2.29 -12.06
CA PHE A 415 -10.36 -3.56 -11.91
C PHE A 415 -11.45 -3.51 -10.83
N GLY A 416 -11.31 -2.67 -9.81
CA GLY A 416 -12.37 -2.45 -8.81
C GLY A 416 -13.53 -1.60 -9.34
N TRP A 417 -13.27 -0.76 -10.34
CA TRP A 417 -14.29 0.04 -10.99
C TRP A 417 -15.03 -0.74 -12.07
N ASN A 418 -14.30 -1.44 -12.95
CA ASN A 418 -14.84 -2.22 -14.05
C ASN A 418 -14.12 -3.58 -14.12
N ALA A 419 -14.88 -4.66 -13.99
CA ALA A 419 -14.35 -6.02 -14.01
C ALA A 419 -13.95 -6.53 -15.40
N GLU A 420 -14.29 -5.80 -16.48
CA GLU A 420 -13.89 -6.18 -17.83
C GLU A 420 -12.37 -6.24 -17.97
N PRO A 421 -11.84 -7.31 -18.58
CA PRO A 421 -10.39 -7.47 -18.69
C PRO A 421 -9.78 -6.40 -19.60
N VAL A 422 -8.71 -5.77 -19.09
CA VAL A 422 -7.84 -4.86 -19.83
C VAL A 422 -6.45 -5.48 -19.86
N GLU A 423 -5.77 -5.49 -21.01
CA GLU A 423 -4.43 -6.06 -21.11
C GLU A 423 -3.37 -5.16 -20.47
N PHE A 424 -2.27 -5.77 -20.03
CA PHE A 424 -1.20 -5.09 -19.26
C PHE A 424 -0.63 -3.87 -19.99
N ASP A 425 -0.36 -4.00 -21.28
CA ASP A 425 0.22 -2.92 -22.08
C ASP A 425 -0.78 -1.77 -22.26
N GLU A 426 -2.06 -2.08 -22.48
CA GLU A 426 -3.12 -1.09 -22.60
C GLU A 426 -3.33 -0.32 -21.28
N LEU A 427 -3.30 -1.05 -20.15
CA LEU A 427 -3.42 -0.43 -18.83
C LEU A 427 -2.21 0.47 -18.52
N ASN A 428 -1.00 0.04 -18.89
CA ASN A 428 0.21 0.88 -18.75
C ASN A 428 0.20 2.08 -19.69
N GLU A 429 -0.36 1.97 -20.89
CA GLU A 429 -0.57 3.12 -21.76
C GLU A 429 -1.51 4.14 -21.10
N ALA A 430 -2.62 3.69 -20.52
CA ALA A 430 -3.55 4.54 -19.79
C ALA A 430 -2.88 5.22 -18.57
N VAL A 431 -2.11 4.46 -17.77
CA VAL A 431 -1.34 5.00 -16.63
C VAL A 431 -0.31 6.04 -17.11
N SER A 432 0.38 5.77 -18.21
CA SER A 432 1.36 6.72 -18.79
C SER A 432 0.69 8.04 -19.17
N ARG A 433 -0.46 7.99 -19.86
CA ARG A 433 -1.19 9.18 -20.31
C ARG A 433 -1.85 9.93 -19.15
N LEU A 434 -2.64 9.22 -18.32
CA LEU A 434 -3.53 9.83 -17.34
C LEU A 434 -2.84 10.17 -16.01
N TYR A 435 -1.84 9.39 -15.60
CA TYR A 435 -1.15 9.64 -14.32
C TYR A 435 0.18 10.37 -14.53
N TYR A 436 0.99 9.91 -15.49
CA TYR A 436 2.29 10.55 -15.75
C TYR A 436 2.22 11.71 -16.74
N GLY A 437 1.13 11.86 -17.49
CA GLY A 437 0.98 12.91 -18.50
C GLY A 437 1.89 12.68 -19.72
N ASP A 438 2.34 11.45 -19.95
CA ASP A 438 3.14 11.06 -21.10
C ASP A 438 2.25 10.85 -22.33
N THR A 439 2.26 11.82 -23.25
CA THR A 439 1.46 11.77 -24.48
C THR A 439 1.82 10.62 -25.42
N THR A 440 3.00 10.00 -25.26
CA THR A 440 3.39 8.81 -26.03
C THR A 440 2.78 7.52 -25.50
N GLY A 441 2.35 7.49 -24.23
CA GLY A 441 1.76 6.32 -23.58
C GLY A 441 2.77 5.23 -23.21
N GLN A 442 4.08 5.52 -23.19
CA GLN A 442 5.11 4.48 -23.03
C GLN A 442 5.74 4.41 -21.64
N PHE A 443 5.64 5.49 -20.84
CA PHE A 443 6.46 5.67 -19.64
C PHE A 443 6.27 4.57 -18.60
N ALA A 444 5.05 4.16 -18.27
CA ALA A 444 4.78 3.09 -17.30
C ALA A 444 5.27 1.72 -17.80
N GLY A 445 5.14 1.44 -19.10
CA GLY A 445 5.70 0.23 -19.71
C GLY A 445 7.25 0.19 -19.66
N LEU A 446 7.91 1.35 -19.81
CA LEU A 446 9.37 1.44 -19.63
C LEU A 446 9.78 1.23 -18.16
N MET A 447 9.03 1.77 -17.20
CA MET A 447 9.25 1.50 -15.77
C MET A 447 9.16 0.00 -15.47
N ALA A 448 8.14 -0.67 -16.02
CA ALA A 448 7.91 -2.10 -15.78
C ALA A 448 9.08 -2.98 -16.21
N LYS A 449 9.89 -2.57 -17.19
CA LYS A 449 11.08 -3.33 -17.62
C LYS A 449 12.12 -3.52 -16.50
N LEU A 450 12.18 -2.64 -15.51
CA LEU A 450 13.14 -2.76 -14.41
C LEU A 450 12.85 -3.94 -13.47
N GLN A 451 11.60 -4.40 -13.39
CA GLN A 451 11.14 -5.42 -12.43
C GLN A 451 11.85 -6.78 -12.59
N ASP A 452 12.32 -7.11 -13.81
CA ASP A 452 12.78 -8.45 -14.17
C ASP A 452 14.29 -8.64 -13.93
N TYR A 453 15.01 -7.59 -13.53
CA TYR A 453 16.48 -7.58 -13.53
C TYR A 453 17.11 -7.50 -12.13
N GLU A 454 16.31 -7.59 -11.09
CA GLU A 454 16.78 -7.65 -9.70
C GLU A 454 17.14 -9.10 -9.36
N VAL A 455 18.35 -9.55 -9.77
CA VAL A 455 18.82 -10.94 -9.64
C VAL A 455 19.18 -11.26 -8.19
N PHE A 456 19.85 -10.34 -7.50
CA PHE A 456 20.12 -10.41 -6.07
C PHE A 456 19.30 -9.33 -5.38
N ASP A 457 18.08 -9.69 -4.97
CA ASP A 457 17.09 -8.75 -4.48
C ASP A 457 17.30 -8.33 -3.01
N TRP A 458 16.46 -7.42 -2.52
CA TRP A 458 16.56 -6.93 -1.16
C TRP A 458 16.31 -8.00 -0.10
N ARG A 459 15.44 -8.97 -0.37
CA ARG A 459 15.21 -10.10 0.53
C ARG A 459 16.48 -10.93 0.70
N ASN A 460 17.16 -11.25 -0.40
CA ASN A 460 18.44 -11.95 -0.38
C ASN A 460 19.50 -11.14 0.36
N THR A 461 19.52 -9.81 0.15
CA THR A 461 20.43 -8.88 0.84
C THR A 461 20.26 -8.94 2.35
N VAL A 462 19.03 -8.82 2.85
CA VAL A 462 18.74 -8.84 4.29
C VAL A 462 19.05 -10.22 4.87
N ASN A 463 18.52 -11.28 4.27
CA ASN A 463 18.69 -12.64 4.79
C ASN A 463 20.16 -13.04 4.81
N TRP A 464 20.93 -12.69 3.78
CA TRP A 464 22.36 -13.05 3.74
C TRP A 464 23.16 -12.43 4.88
N ILE A 465 22.88 -11.18 5.25
CA ILE A 465 23.67 -10.50 6.29
C ILE A 465 23.18 -10.82 7.72
N GLU A 466 21.93 -11.20 7.89
CA GLU A 466 21.33 -11.48 9.20
C GLU A 466 21.34 -12.96 9.58
N CYS A 467 21.41 -13.89 8.61
CA CYS A 467 21.32 -15.32 8.87
C CYS A 467 22.70 -15.99 9.06
N ASP A 468 22.67 -17.26 9.46
CA ASP A 468 23.84 -18.10 9.67
C ASP A 468 24.53 -18.52 8.36
N GLU A 469 25.73 -19.14 8.45
CA GLU A 469 26.50 -19.55 7.28
C GLU A 469 25.76 -20.56 6.39
N LYS A 470 24.96 -21.45 6.97
CA LYS A 470 24.21 -22.46 6.22
C LYS A 470 23.15 -21.77 5.36
N THR A 471 22.35 -20.90 5.95
CA THR A 471 21.32 -20.13 5.24
C THR A 471 21.92 -19.19 4.20
N ARG A 472 23.09 -18.58 4.47
CA ARG A 472 23.85 -17.80 3.47
C ARG A 472 24.23 -18.62 2.24
N ALA A 473 24.73 -19.85 2.45
CA ALA A 473 25.06 -20.74 1.34
C ALA A 473 23.82 -21.18 0.55
N GLU A 474 22.71 -21.45 1.23
CA GLU A 474 21.42 -21.78 0.59
C GLU A 474 20.95 -20.61 -0.29
N ILE A 475 20.93 -19.38 0.21
CA ILE A 475 20.54 -18.18 -0.55
C ILE A 475 21.38 -18.05 -1.83
N LEU A 476 22.70 -18.16 -1.72
CA LEU A 476 23.59 -18.06 -2.90
C LEU A 476 23.35 -19.20 -3.90
N SER A 477 22.99 -20.40 -3.43
CA SER A 477 22.73 -21.55 -4.32
C SER A 477 21.42 -21.42 -5.13
N GLU A 478 20.46 -20.62 -4.64
CA GLU A 478 19.17 -20.39 -5.30
C GLU A 478 19.22 -19.28 -6.36
N VAL A 479 20.27 -18.45 -6.36
CA VAL A 479 20.41 -17.32 -7.29
C VAL A 479 21.19 -17.74 -8.55
N ASP A 480 20.62 -17.47 -9.70
CA ASP A 480 21.28 -17.68 -10.99
C ASP A 480 22.21 -16.51 -11.36
N PHE A 481 23.42 -16.53 -10.83
CA PHE A 481 24.42 -15.47 -11.04
C PHE A 481 24.89 -15.36 -12.50
N THR A 482 24.63 -16.35 -13.37
CA THR A 482 25.00 -16.28 -14.80
C THR A 482 24.23 -15.19 -15.54
N LYS A 483 23.10 -14.75 -15.00
CA LYS A 483 22.23 -13.71 -15.58
C LYS A 483 22.67 -12.28 -15.27
N ILE A 484 23.61 -12.06 -14.34
CA ILE A 484 23.89 -10.73 -13.81
C ILE A 484 24.37 -9.74 -14.88
N ASP A 485 25.29 -10.15 -15.75
CA ASP A 485 25.83 -9.25 -16.78
C ASP A 485 24.76 -8.83 -17.79
N ASP A 486 23.88 -9.75 -18.18
CA ASP A 486 22.76 -9.46 -19.08
C ASP A 486 21.71 -8.59 -18.37
N ALA A 487 21.37 -8.90 -17.13
CA ALA A 487 20.46 -8.13 -16.32
C ALA A 487 20.96 -6.68 -16.13
N ASN A 488 22.23 -6.51 -15.78
CA ASN A 488 22.80 -5.17 -15.57
C ASN A 488 22.81 -4.35 -16.87
N ARG A 489 23.12 -4.96 -18.03
CA ARG A 489 23.03 -4.29 -19.34
C ARG A 489 21.58 -3.88 -19.65
N ALA A 490 20.62 -4.75 -19.34
CA ALA A 490 19.21 -4.46 -19.56
C ALA A 490 18.69 -3.33 -18.63
N VAL A 491 19.14 -3.28 -17.38
CA VAL A 491 18.82 -2.17 -16.46
C VAL A 491 19.38 -0.84 -16.97
N GLU A 492 20.63 -0.82 -17.43
CA GLU A 492 21.25 0.41 -17.97
C GLU A 492 20.52 0.87 -19.26
N GLN A 493 20.09 -0.08 -20.11
CA GLN A 493 19.27 0.26 -21.28
C GLN A 493 17.90 0.81 -20.87
N ALA A 494 17.20 0.15 -19.95
CA ALA A 494 15.91 0.62 -19.45
C ALA A 494 16.02 2.01 -18.82
N LYS A 495 17.08 2.28 -18.05
CA LYS A 495 17.40 3.61 -17.50
C LYS A 495 17.60 4.66 -18.60
N ALA A 496 18.31 4.33 -19.66
CA ALA A 496 18.51 5.24 -20.80
C ALA A 496 17.17 5.52 -21.52
N ASP A 497 16.32 4.52 -21.72
CA ASP A 497 15.00 4.65 -22.33
C ASP A 497 14.08 5.54 -21.46
N ILE A 498 14.08 5.36 -20.13
CA ILE A 498 13.35 6.19 -19.17
C ILE A 498 13.81 7.65 -19.22
N LEU A 499 15.14 7.88 -19.26
CA LEU A 499 15.70 9.23 -19.38
C LEU A 499 15.27 9.90 -20.70
N ALA A 500 15.25 9.18 -21.80
CA ALA A 500 14.78 9.67 -23.09
C ALA A 500 13.28 10.02 -23.03
N ALA A 501 12.46 9.14 -22.45
CA ALA A 501 11.01 9.36 -22.29
C ALA A 501 10.67 10.53 -21.36
N ALA A 502 11.57 10.89 -20.43
CA ALA A 502 11.40 12.01 -19.51
C ALA A 502 11.18 13.37 -20.22
N ALA A 503 11.59 13.50 -21.48
CA ALA A 503 11.33 14.69 -22.29
C ALA A 503 9.82 14.92 -22.50
N ASN A 504 9.03 13.87 -22.54
CA ASN A 504 7.58 13.88 -22.80
C ASN A 504 6.75 14.12 -21.53
N LEU A 505 7.37 14.08 -20.34
CA LEU A 505 6.67 14.27 -19.08
C LEU A 505 6.49 15.78 -18.76
N PRO A 506 5.34 16.17 -18.20
CA PRO A 506 5.15 17.49 -17.62
C PRO A 506 6.18 17.77 -16.52
N ALA A 507 6.54 19.04 -16.31
CA ALA A 507 7.54 19.44 -15.32
C ALA A 507 7.26 18.90 -13.92
N GLY A 508 6.00 18.92 -13.46
CA GLY A 508 5.56 18.41 -12.16
C GLY A 508 5.71 16.90 -11.99
N LYS A 509 5.84 16.13 -13.08
CA LYS A 509 5.99 14.67 -13.06
C LYS A 509 7.45 14.20 -13.19
N LYS A 510 8.39 15.07 -13.52
CA LYS A 510 9.80 14.69 -13.77
C LYS A 510 10.56 14.18 -12.54
N GLN A 511 10.08 14.44 -11.33
CA GLN A 511 10.72 13.91 -10.10
C GLN A 511 10.80 12.37 -10.08
N ILE A 512 9.83 11.67 -10.69
CA ILE A 512 9.82 10.21 -10.75
C ILE A 512 11.04 9.64 -11.51
N VAL A 513 11.54 10.38 -12.48
CA VAL A 513 12.72 9.97 -13.28
C VAL A 513 13.96 9.82 -12.40
N GLN A 514 14.16 10.75 -11.45
CA GLN A 514 15.27 10.66 -10.50
C GLN A 514 15.12 9.43 -9.60
N VAL A 515 13.89 9.12 -9.16
CA VAL A 515 13.60 7.93 -8.36
C VAL A 515 13.97 6.67 -9.14
N LEU A 516 13.52 6.56 -10.39
CA LEU A 516 13.80 5.42 -11.26
C LEU A 516 15.29 5.26 -11.58
N CYS A 517 16.01 6.36 -11.81
CA CYS A 517 17.46 6.29 -12.00
C CYS A 517 18.18 5.75 -10.75
N GLN A 518 17.79 6.21 -9.56
CA GLN A 518 18.39 5.70 -8.31
C GLN A 518 18.02 4.23 -8.06
N THR A 519 16.81 3.82 -8.43
CA THR A 519 16.36 2.42 -8.37
C THR A 519 17.17 1.56 -9.34
N ALA A 520 17.38 2.01 -10.58
CA ALA A 520 18.24 1.30 -11.54
C ALA A 520 19.69 1.17 -11.03
N ASP A 521 20.26 2.26 -10.51
CA ASP A 521 21.62 2.25 -9.95
C ASP A 521 21.80 1.21 -8.85
N ILE A 522 20.83 1.11 -7.93
CA ILE A 522 20.95 0.18 -6.80
C ILE A 522 20.70 -1.26 -7.20
N ILE A 523 19.84 -1.54 -8.16
CA ILE A 523 19.64 -2.89 -8.72
C ILE A 523 20.96 -3.40 -9.30
N VAL A 524 21.62 -2.62 -10.15
CA VAL A 524 22.95 -2.98 -10.71
C VAL A 524 23.97 -3.23 -9.61
N LEU A 525 23.98 -2.38 -8.58
CA LEU A 525 24.95 -2.49 -7.49
C LEU A 525 24.72 -3.73 -6.63
N TRP A 526 23.47 -4.07 -6.26
CA TRP A 526 23.17 -5.30 -5.53
C TRP A 526 23.43 -6.55 -6.35
N ASN A 527 23.15 -6.56 -7.64
CA ASN A 527 23.51 -7.65 -8.54
C ASN A 527 25.03 -7.90 -8.51
N ARG A 528 25.85 -6.84 -8.58
CA ARG A 528 27.33 -6.95 -8.50
C ARG A 528 27.80 -7.41 -7.12
N ILE A 529 27.21 -6.90 -6.05
CA ILE A 529 27.51 -7.32 -4.67
C ILE A 529 27.14 -8.80 -4.49
N GLY A 530 25.98 -9.26 -4.98
CA GLY A 530 25.59 -10.66 -4.96
C GLY A 530 26.61 -11.57 -5.69
N ALA A 531 27.06 -11.18 -6.88
CA ALA A 531 28.12 -11.91 -7.60
C ALA A 531 29.43 -11.94 -6.80
N TRP A 532 29.80 -10.85 -6.17
CA TRP A 532 30.97 -10.76 -5.31
C TRP A 532 30.87 -11.68 -4.08
N LEU A 533 29.71 -11.76 -3.45
CA LEU A 533 29.44 -12.71 -2.35
C LEU A 533 29.59 -14.16 -2.83
N ASN A 534 29.02 -14.48 -3.98
CA ASN A 534 29.11 -15.81 -4.59
C ASN A 534 30.57 -16.21 -4.98
N ALA A 535 31.39 -15.22 -5.31
CA ALA A 535 32.81 -15.42 -5.59
C ALA A 535 33.70 -15.59 -4.34
N GLY A 536 33.11 -15.63 -3.14
CA GLY A 536 33.82 -15.78 -1.87
C GLY A 536 34.44 -14.50 -1.33
N CYS A 537 33.84 -13.35 -1.61
CA CYS A 537 34.21 -12.04 -1.07
C CYS A 537 35.69 -11.62 -1.34
N PRO A 538 36.16 -11.62 -2.57
CA PRO A 538 37.54 -11.25 -2.87
C PRO A 538 37.81 -9.78 -2.57
N HIS A 539 38.82 -9.50 -1.74
CA HIS A 539 39.22 -8.11 -1.44
C HIS A 539 40.02 -7.50 -2.61
N GLY A 540 39.87 -6.20 -2.81
CA GLY A 540 40.63 -5.48 -3.82
C GLY A 540 39.94 -4.19 -4.29
N PRO A 541 40.54 -3.48 -5.25
CA PRO A 541 40.04 -2.16 -5.71
C PRO A 541 38.60 -2.17 -6.23
N GLU A 542 38.14 -3.30 -6.76
CA GLU A 542 36.75 -3.42 -7.24
C GLU A 542 35.75 -3.45 -6.07
N ALA A 543 36.05 -4.20 -5.00
CA ALA A 543 35.25 -4.22 -3.79
C ALA A 543 35.22 -2.84 -3.10
N ASP A 544 36.40 -2.17 -3.02
CA ASP A 544 36.47 -0.81 -2.50
C ASP A 544 35.64 0.19 -3.33
N ALA A 545 35.65 0.05 -4.65
CA ALA A 545 34.84 0.89 -5.55
C ALA A 545 33.33 0.62 -5.36
N MET A 546 32.89 -0.62 -5.17
CA MET A 546 31.50 -0.95 -4.86
C MET A 546 31.08 -0.38 -3.50
N ALA A 547 31.93 -0.45 -2.48
CA ALA A 547 31.67 0.16 -1.17
C ALA A 547 31.45 1.66 -1.28
N ALA A 548 32.34 2.37 -1.99
CA ALA A 548 32.21 3.81 -2.22
C ALA A 548 30.94 4.14 -3.02
N ALA A 549 30.61 3.37 -4.06
CA ALA A 549 29.40 3.55 -4.86
C ALA A 549 28.13 3.39 -4.00
N LEU A 550 28.12 2.39 -3.11
CA LEU A 550 27.00 2.12 -2.20
C LEU A 550 26.78 3.28 -1.21
N GLU A 551 27.85 3.83 -0.65
CA GLU A 551 27.78 4.97 0.27
C GLU A 551 27.33 6.27 -0.44
N HIS A 552 27.83 6.53 -1.66
CA HIS A 552 27.38 7.66 -2.47
C HIS A 552 25.91 7.52 -2.88
N TRP A 553 25.49 6.31 -3.24
CA TRP A 553 24.08 6.03 -3.52
C TRP A 553 23.22 6.28 -2.27
N LEU A 554 23.66 5.78 -1.10
CA LEU A 554 22.94 5.93 0.18
C LEU A 554 22.70 7.40 0.54
N GLN A 555 23.63 8.31 0.26
CA GLN A 555 23.44 9.74 0.50
C GLN A 555 22.27 10.31 -0.33
N ARG A 556 22.19 9.95 -1.61
CA ARG A 556 21.09 10.37 -2.49
C ARG A 556 19.75 9.72 -2.06
N TYR A 557 19.79 8.46 -1.69
CA TYR A 557 18.62 7.72 -1.21
C TYR A 557 18.02 8.32 0.06
N ARG A 558 18.85 8.70 1.04
CA ARG A 558 18.39 9.37 2.26
C ARG A 558 17.70 10.70 1.97
N ALA A 559 18.21 11.47 1.02
CA ALA A 559 17.58 12.70 0.58
C ALA A 559 16.24 12.45 -0.11
N GLN A 560 16.15 11.41 -0.95
CA GLN A 560 14.93 10.98 -1.61
C GLN A 560 13.89 10.46 -0.61
N TRP A 561 14.30 9.63 0.35
CA TRP A 561 13.44 9.13 1.43
C TRP A 561 12.69 10.26 2.15
N ARG A 562 13.43 11.31 2.53
CA ARG A 562 12.91 12.47 3.25
C ARG A 562 11.94 13.35 2.45
N GLN A 563 11.80 13.13 1.16
CA GLN A 563 10.78 13.84 0.36
C GLN A 563 9.37 13.41 0.75
N VAL A 564 9.17 12.12 0.99
CA VAL A 564 7.84 11.50 1.18
C VAL A 564 7.65 10.84 2.54
N SER A 565 8.74 10.50 3.24
CA SER A 565 8.73 9.77 4.51
C SER A 565 9.37 10.56 5.64
N LYS A 566 8.96 10.26 6.88
CA LYS A 566 9.62 10.67 8.11
C LYS A 566 10.93 9.90 8.31
N GLU A 567 11.65 10.13 9.42
CA GLU A 567 12.95 9.48 9.68
C GLU A 567 12.84 7.99 10.05
N SER A 568 11.68 7.51 10.49
CA SER A 568 11.45 6.12 10.97
C SER A 568 12.18 5.08 10.14
N SER A 569 12.86 4.18 10.82
CA SER A 569 13.64 3.06 10.27
C SER A 569 14.74 3.40 9.25
N LEU A 570 14.90 4.67 8.84
CA LEU A 570 15.96 5.07 7.92
C LEU A 570 17.36 4.80 8.51
N SER A 571 17.52 4.90 9.83
CA SER A 571 18.75 4.55 10.54
C SER A 571 19.05 3.05 10.46
N VAL A 572 18.03 2.19 10.58
CA VAL A 572 18.16 0.73 10.50
C VAL A 572 18.63 0.32 9.10
N LEU A 573 17.99 0.85 8.05
CA LEU A 573 18.40 0.63 6.66
C LEU A 573 19.81 1.16 6.40
N THR A 574 20.12 2.35 6.89
CA THR A 574 21.46 2.95 6.78
C THR A 574 22.52 2.03 7.38
N ASN A 575 22.28 1.52 8.58
CA ASN A 575 23.22 0.62 9.26
C ASN A 575 23.42 -0.69 8.49
N LEU A 576 22.34 -1.28 7.96
CA LEU A 576 22.43 -2.50 7.17
C LEU A 576 23.27 -2.28 5.91
N ILE A 577 23.05 -1.20 5.17
CA ILE A 577 23.78 -0.84 3.96
C ILE A 577 25.26 -0.55 4.29
N CYS A 578 25.54 0.16 5.39
CA CYS A 578 26.92 0.43 5.84
C CYS A 578 27.66 -0.86 6.23
N ARG A 579 26.96 -1.85 6.80
CA ARG A 579 27.55 -3.19 7.08
C ARG A 579 28.06 -3.84 5.79
N TYR A 580 27.37 -3.75 4.67
CA TYR A 580 27.87 -4.24 3.39
C TYR A 580 29.07 -3.44 2.88
N ALA A 581 29.06 -2.12 3.04
CA ALA A 581 30.22 -1.30 2.65
C ALA A 581 31.48 -1.64 3.44
N ASP A 582 31.33 -1.93 4.75
CA ASP A 582 32.46 -2.38 5.58
C ASP A 582 32.93 -3.79 5.20
N LEU A 583 32.00 -4.70 4.92
CA LEU A 583 32.32 -6.05 4.45
C LEU A 583 33.12 -6.03 3.14
N LEU A 584 32.71 -5.20 2.18
CA LEU A 584 33.43 -4.99 0.91
C LEU A 584 34.86 -4.48 1.13
N ARG A 585 35.12 -3.68 2.17
CA ARG A 585 36.45 -3.20 2.55
C ARG A 585 37.26 -4.19 3.40
N GLY A 586 36.78 -5.41 3.59
CA GLY A 586 37.46 -6.42 4.43
C GLY A 586 37.51 -6.09 5.92
N ARG A 587 36.63 -5.21 6.40
CA ARG A 587 36.49 -4.94 7.81
C ARG A 587 35.64 -6.02 8.45
N ALA A 588 36.18 -6.72 9.48
CA ALA A 588 35.43 -7.72 10.20
C ALA A 588 34.22 -7.04 10.87
N TYR A 589 33.03 -7.44 10.50
CA TYR A 589 31.84 -7.17 11.28
C TYR A 589 31.90 -8.00 12.55
N GLY A 590 31.73 -7.36 13.68
CA GLY A 590 31.36 -8.09 14.87
C GLY A 590 30.10 -8.89 14.55
N THR A 591 30.25 -10.20 14.45
CA THR A 591 29.12 -11.12 14.43
C THR A 591 28.28 -10.77 15.66
N VAL A 592 27.07 -10.25 15.46
CA VAL A 592 26.04 -10.42 16.47
C VAL A 592 25.84 -11.93 16.49
N GLU A 593 26.42 -12.61 17.50
CA GLU A 593 26.16 -14.02 17.70
C GLU A 593 24.65 -14.14 17.82
N ALA A 594 24.01 -14.72 16.80
CA ALA A 594 22.64 -15.18 16.92
C ALA A 594 22.63 -16.11 18.13
N PRO A 595 21.72 -15.96 19.09
CA PRO A 595 21.66 -16.87 20.20
C PRO A 595 21.59 -18.28 19.65
N ALA A 596 22.57 -19.12 20.08
CA ALA A 596 22.68 -20.50 19.65
C ALA A 596 21.33 -21.17 19.76
N GLY A 597 20.86 -21.77 18.69
CA GLY A 597 19.53 -22.31 18.52
C GLY A 597 19.07 -23.17 19.69
N ARG A 598 17.82 -22.98 20.06
CA ARG A 598 16.99 -23.95 20.78
C ARG A 598 15.78 -24.29 19.92
#